data_8a2efed395bfd50171062d7cf369cf9b
#
_entry.id   8a2efed395bfd50171062d7cf369cf9b
#
_cell.length_a   1.000
_cell.length_b   1.000
_cell.length_c   1.000
_cell.angle_alpha   90.00
_cell.angle_beta   90.00
_cell.angle_gamma   90.00
#
_symmetry.space_group_name_H-M   'P 1'
#
loop_
_entity.id
_entity.type
_entity.pdbx_description
1 polymer ?
#
loop_
_entity_poly.entity_id
_entity_poly.type
_entity_poly.pdbx_seq_one_letter_code
_entity_poly.pdbx_strand_id
1 'polypeptide(L)'
;MEEMFHVNQAANIIVALGALPKFTGDAVPTFPGYLPQANPNTTPMVGLFRASPDVFANVFAAIESPAQYGAPPQGDNYDSIAQLYGALVDAVDAYPGNPFSTVDVPGRQRTNIYLGKFGGNVNAVVDKKSFYAAVNEIVEQGEGTVPPEKPLVPVESFGTYNHYGKRTDGTYGPILGTPYELSHFLKFREVSLDSANFPATRPIISNPDSNDYTNQRAKRLSDSFDYRYSLMLRAFEAAFKDDSPDPYFNVVLSIMHRVLPHLARALMSTPAFADGDSSVGPNAAPAWRYTSDTRLPFEELTQALEGELDQLSTSPRDDALRTHLKAAVAGDKEILTAAKALGL
;
A
#
# COMPACT_ATOMS: atom_id res chain seq x y z
N MET A 1 -1.48 6.77 4.57
CA MET A 1 -0.25 7.28 5.24
C MET A 1 0.27 6.30 6.29
N GLU A 2 -0.60 5.69 7.07
CA GLU A 2 -0.22 4.65 8.06
C GLU A 2 0.54 3.50 7.40
N GLU A 3 0.07 2.96 6.27
CA GLU A 3 0.80 1.92 5.52
C GLU A 3 2.21 2.36 5.07
N MET A 4 2.38 3.65 4.75
CA MET A 4 3.72 4.16 4.44
C MET A 4 4.60 4.23 5.68
N PHE A 5 4.02 4.46 6.86
CA PHE A 5 4.74 4.32 8.12
C PHE A 5 5.16 2.86 8.32
N HIS A 6 4.25 1.88 8.19
CA HIS A 6 4.54 0.46 8.36
C HIS A 6 5.66 -0.02 7.45
N VAL A 7 5.57 0.31 6.15
CA VAL A 7 6.60 -0.08 5.16
C VAL A 7 7.96 0.54 5.48
N ASN A 8 8.01 1.83 5.85
CA ASN A 8 9.27 2.48 6.22
C ASN A 8 9.85 1.91 7.52
N GLN A 9 9.00 1.66 8.51
CA GLN A 9 9.44 1.14 9.80
C GLN A 9 9.93 -0.31 9.68
N ALA A 10 9.23 -1.15 8.89
CA ALA A 10 9.69 -2.50 8.57
C ALA A 10 11.03 -2.48 7.81
N ALA A 11 11.19 -1.57 6.84
CA ALA A 11 12.46 -1.40 6.13
C ALA A 11 13.59 -0.94 7.07
N ASN A 12 13.31 -0.06 8.02
CA ASN A 12 14.29 0.33 9.04
C ASN A 12 14.71 -0.86 9.91
N ILE A 13 13.80 -1.76 10.26
CA ILE A 13 14.13 -3.02 10.97
C ILE A 13 15.08 -3.87 10.12
N ILE A 14 14.80 -4.05 8.84
CA ILE A 14 15.67 -4.82 7.93
C ILE A 14 17.07 -4.21 7.86
N VAL A 15 17.17 -2.89 7.70
CA VAL A 15 18.47 -2.19 7.70
C VAL A 15 19.19 -2.34 9.01
N ALA A 16 18.50 -2.20 10.15
CA ALA A 16 19.07 -2.37 11.49
C ALA A 16 19.63 -3.79 11.72
N LEU A 17 19.02 -4.79 11.09
CA LEU A 17 19.47 -6.18 11.12
C LEU A 17 20.57 -6.48 10.09
N GLY A 18 21.08 -5.46 9.38
CA GLY A 18 22.24 -5.58 8.48
C GLY A 18 21.88 -5.99 7.04
N ALA A 19 20.62 -5.86 6.60
CA ALA A 19 20.20 -6.17 5.25
C ALA A 19 19.64 -4.94 4.51
N LEU A 20 19.54 -5.03 3.17
CA LEU A 20 18.86 -4.03 2.37
C LEU A 20 17.41 -4.46 2.14
N PRO A 21 16.44 -3.57 2.38
CA PRO A 21 15.05 -3.85 2.02
C PRO A 21 14.92 -3.93 0.49
N LYS A 22 14.09 -4.87 0.03
CA LYS A 22 13.79 -5.07 -1.40
C LYS A 22 12.34 -4.71 -1.65
N PHE A 23 12.14 -3.87 -2.67
CA PHE A 23 10.82 -3.44 -3.14
C PHE A 23 10.61 -3.75 -4.63
N THR A 24 11.52 -4.53 -5.23
CA THR A 24 11.54 -4.81 -6.68
C THR A 24 11.65 -6.31 -6.92
N GLY A 25 11.37 -6.74 -8.15
CA GLY A 25 11.47 -8.14 -8.55
C GLY A 25 10.49 -9.03 -7.78
N ASP A 26 11.00 -10.15 -7.27
CA ASP A 26 10.19 -11.17 -6.57
C ASP A 26 9.62 -10.68 -5.22
N ALA A 27 10.06 -9.51 -4.72
CA ALA A 27 9.48 -8.90 -3.54
C ALA A 27 8.12 -8.22 -3.82
N VAL A 28 7.77 -7.99 -5.07
CA VAL A 28 6.49 -7.39 -5.45
C VAL A 28 5.44 -8.49 -5.58
N PRO A 29 4.33 -8.41 -4.82
CA PRO A 29 3.29 -9.41 -4.92
C PRO A 29 2.64 -9.41 -6.31
N THR A 30 2.23 -10.59 -6.75
CA THR A 30 1.42 -10.77 -7.97
C THR A 30 -0.03 -11.03 -7.60
N PHE A 31 -0.96 -10.45 -8.36
CA PHE A 31 -2.39 -10.61 -8.10
C PHE A 31 -3.10 -11.39 -9.22
N PRO A 32 -4.03 -12.30 -8.88
CA PRO A 32 -4.38 -12.76 -7.54
C PRO A 32 -3.30 -13.67 -6.95
N GLY A 33 -3.10 -13.62 -5.63
CA GLY A 33 -2.11 -14.44 -4.93
C GLY A 33 -2.30 -14.40 -3.42
N TYR A 34 -1.60 -15.28 -2.71
CA TYR A 34 -1.50 -15.20 -1.26
C TYR A 34 -0.39 -14.24 -0.85
N LEU A 35 -0.49 -13.69 0.35
CA LEU A 35 0.62 -12.94 0.94
C LEU A 35 1.83 -13.88 1.10
N PRO A 36 3.07 -13.38 0.90
CA PRO A 36 4.27 -14.21 1.02
C PRO A 36 4.32 -14.93 2.38
N GLN A 37 4.53 -16.25 2.35
CA GLN A 37 4.64 -17.11 3.55
C GLN A 37 3.37 -17.19 4.42
N ALA A 38 2.26 -16.59 4.04
CA ALA A 38 1.00 -16.73 4.75
C ALA A 38 0.42 -18.14 4.59
N ASN A 39 -0.33 -18.57 5.59
CA ASN A 39 -1.04 -19.84 5.55
C ASN A 39 -2.24 -19.77 4.59
N PRO A 40 -2.21 -20.47 3.44
CA PRO A 40 -3.28 -20.36 2.45
C PRO A 40 -4.62 -20.97 2.90
N ASN A 41 -4.63 -21.69 4.02
CA ASN A 41 -5.86 -22.28 4.58
C ASN A 41 -6.61 -21.31 5.50
N THR A 42 -5.94 -20.30 6.04
CA THR A 42 -6.49 -19.36 7.03
C THR A 42 -6.48 -17.93 6.55
N THR A 43 -5.57 -17.57 5.66
CA THR A 43 -5.47 -16.23 5.09
C THR A 43 -6.17 -16.16 3.72
N PRO A 44 -6.73 -14.99 3.35
CA PRO A 44 -7.41 -14.86 2.07
C PRO A 44 -6.42 -14.83 0.90
N MET A 45 -6.86 -15.34 -0.24
CA MET A 45 -6.22 -15.02 -1.50
C MET A 45 -6.55 -13.57 -1.86
N VAL A 46 -5.52 -12.75 -2.02
CA VAL A 46 -5.64 -11.33 -2.34
C VAL A 46 -5.77 -11.15 -3.84
N GLY A 47 -6.80 -10.44 -4.26
CA GLY A 47 -7.01 -10.05 -5.65
C GLY A 47 -7.32 -8.57 -5.77
N LEU A 48 -7.37 -8.08 -7.01
CA LEU A 48 -7.71 -6.71 -7.35
C LEU A 48 -9.17 -6.67 -7.82
N PHE A 49 -10.05 -6.16 -6.97
CA PHE A 49 -11.50 -6.19 -7.19
C PHE A 49 -12.12 -4.80 -7.17
N ARG A 50 -13.29 -4.69 -7.77
CA ARG A 50 -14.15 -3.54 -7.55
C ARG A 50 -14.51 -3.45 -6.07
N ALA A 51 -14.34 -2.27 -5.47
CA ALA A 51 -14.67 -2.06 -4.07
C ALA A 51 -16.15 -2.37 -3.78
N SER A 52 -16.37 -3.16 -2.74
CA SER A 52 -17.69 -3.54 -2.23
C SER A 52 -17.59 -3.88 -0.74
N PRO A 53 -18.68 -3.87 0.02
CA PRO A 53 -18.67 -4.33 1.40
C PRO A 53 -18.05 -5.73 1.57
N ASP A 54 -18.32 -6.65 0.64
CA ASP A 54 -17.76 -8.01 0.65
C ASP A 54 -16.23 -8.03 0.47
N VAL A 55 -15.68 -7.15 -0.37
CA VAL A 55 -14.22 -7.02 -0.53
C VAL A 55 -13.59 -6.47 0.76
N PHE A 56 -14.23 -5.53 1.42
CA PHE A 56 -13.76 -5.03 2.72
C PHE A 56 -13.82 -6.11 3.80
N ALA A 57 -14.87 -6.94 3.83
CA ALA A 57 -14.99 -8.04 4.80
C ALA A 57 -14.01 -9.19 4.52
N ASN A 58 -13.98 -9.67 3.28
CA ASN A 58 -13.34 -10.95 2.94
C ASN A 58 -11.90 -10.82 2.45
N VAL A 59 -11.44 -9.60 2.17
CA VAL A 59 -10.05 -9.35 1.77
C VAL A 59 -9.38 -8.44 2.78
N PHE A 60 -9.76 -7.16 2.87
CA PHE A 60 -9.03 -6.20 3.71
C PHE A 60 -9.13 -6.52 5.20
N ALA A 61 -10.34 -6.73 5.74
CA ALA A 61 -10.50 -7.11 7.14
C ALA A 61 -9.94 -8.50 7.45
N ALA A 62 -9.95 -9.41 6.47
CA ALA A 62 -9.38 -10.73 6.66
C ALA A 62 -7.83 -10.72 6.70
N ILE A 63 -7.17 -9.86 5.89
CA ILE A 63 -5.71 -9.65 5.96
C ILE A 63 -5.31 -9.09 7.32
N GLU A 64 -6.06 -8.10 7.81
CA GLU A 64 -5.79 -7.40 9.06
C GLU A 64 -6.45 -8.07 10.28
N SER A 65 -6.91 -9.32 10.15
CA SER A 65 -7.59 -10.01 11.25
C SER A 65 -6.60 -10.32 12.38
N PRO A 66 -6.86 -9.78 13.59
CA PRO A 66 -5.94 -9.96 14.69
C PRO A 66 -5.86 -11.43 15.16
N ALA A 67 -4.66 -11.84 15.56
CA ALA A 67 -4.45 -13.12 16.20
C ALA A 67 -5.29 -13.26 17.47
N GLN A 68 -5.68 -14.49 17.79
CA GLN A 68 -6.24 -14.79 19.11
C GLN A 68 -5.21 -14.46 20.19
N TYR A 69 -5.68 -13.91 21.31
CA TYR A 69 -4.79 -13.64 22.43
C TYR A 69 -4.02 -14.89 22.87
N GLY A 70 -2.71 -14.79 22.95
CA GLY A 70 -1.85 -15.92 23.30
C GLY A 70 -1.60 -16.91 22.15
N ALA A 71 -2.01 -16.59 20.92
CA ALA A 71 -1.62 -17.39 19.75
C ALA A 71 -0.07 -17.43 19.64
N PRO A 72 0.50 -18.60 19.35
CA PRO A 72 1.95 -18.72 19.26
C PRO A 72 2.50 -17.95 18.06
N PRO A 73 3.74 -17.40 18.17
CA PRO A 73 4.44 -16.83 17.02
C PRO A 73 4.58 -17.84 15.87
N GLN A 74 4.49 -17.34 14.63
CA GLN A 74 4.57 -18.16 13.42
C GLN A 74 5.43 -17.44 12.38
N GLY A 75 6.58 -17.99 12.01
CA GLY A 75 7.45 -17.44 10.98
C GLY A 75 6.94 -17.78 9.58
N ASP A 76 6.92 -19.08 9.26
CA ASP A 76 6.37 -19.59 7.99
C ASP A 76 4.95 -20.11 8.20
N ASN A 77 4.11 -19.96 7.18
CA ASN A 77 2.67 -20.32 7.23
C ASN A 77 1.93 -19.60 8.38
N TYR A 78 2.19 -18.30 8.52
CA TYR A 78 1.53 -17.51 9.56
C TYR A 78 0.03 -17.31 9.25
N ASP A 79 -0.77 -17.27 10.31
CA ASP A 79 -2.20 -17.05 10.23
C ASP A 79 -2.57 -15.56 10.36
N SER A 80 -1.69 -14.77 10.98
CA SER A 80 -1.84 -13.32 11.11
C SER A 80 -0.48 -12.60 11.07
N ILE A 81 -0.52 -11.32 10.72
CA ILE A 81 0.67 -10.46 10.66
C ILE A 81 1.32 -10.33 12.05
N ALA A 82 0.50 -10.25 13.11
CA ALA A 82 1.01 -10.21 14.49
C ALA A 82 1.81 -11.47 14.87
N GLN A 83 1.39 -12.65 14.39
CA GLN A 83 2.13 -13.89 14.65
C GLN A 83 3.46 -13.92 13.89
N LEU A 84 3.50 -13.38 12.66
CA LEU A 84 4.75 -13.20 11.91
C LEU A 84 5.72 -12.26 12.65
N TYR A 85 5.24 -11.10 13.09
CA TYR A 85 6.07 -10.18 13.88
C TYR A 85 6.47 -10.77 15.24
N GLY A 86 5.60 -11.60 15.86
CA GLY A 86 5.93 -12.35 17.06
C GLY A 86 7.12 -13.28 16.86
N ALA A 87 7.18 -14.01 15.75
CA ALA A 87 8.33 -14.84 15.42
C ALA A 87 9.61 -14.04 15.20
N LEU A 88 9.52 -12.85 14.62
CA LEU A 88 10.65 -11.93 14.50
C LEU A 88 11.12 -11.44 15.88
N VAL A 89 10.21 -11.14 16.80
CA VAL A 89 10.52 -10.76 18.18
C VAL A 89 11.25 -11.90 18.88
N ASP A 90 10.76 -13.12 18.81
CA ASP A 90 11.39 -14.29 19.41
C ASP A 90 12.81 -14.52 18.86
N ALA A 91 13.01 -14.34 17.55
CA ALA A 91 14.32 -14.48 16.94
C ALA A 91 15.30 -13.40 17.42
N VAL A 92 14.85 -12.16 17.56
CA VAL A 92 15.65 -11.05 18.12
C VAL A 92 15.98 -11.29 19.59
N ASP A 93 15.04 -11.87 20.36
CA ASP A 93 15.26 -12.17 21.78
C ASP A 93 16.24 -13.31 21.99
N ALA A 94 16.17 -14.32 21.16
CA ALA A 94 17.06 -15.46 21.20
C ALA A 94 18.50 -15.12 20.72
N TYR A 95 18.67 -14.00 20.01
CA TYR A 95 19.99 -13.61 19.50
C TYR A 95 20.91 -13.18 20.62
N PRO A 96 22.11 -13.79 20.72
CA PRO A 96 23.08 -13.44 21.78
C PRO A 96 23.69 -12.06 21.51
N GLY A 97 23.41 -11.10 22.38
CA GLY A 97 23.92 -9.72 22.30
C GLY A 97 22.96 -8.77 21.62
N ASN A 98 23.49 -7.73 20.97
CA ASN A 98 22.71 -6.76 20.19
C ASN A 98 22.69 -7.17 18.71
N PRO A 99 21.54 -7.57 18.14
CA PRO A 99 21.46 -7.93 16.72
C PRO A 99 21.47 -6.69 15.79
N PHE A 100 21.30 -5.49 16.34
CA PHE A 100 21.21 -4.26 15.58
C PHE A 100 22.60 -3.66 15.38
N SER A 101 23.08 -3.66 14.14
CA SER A 101 24.35 -3.07 13.79
C SER A 101 24.19 -1.58 13.50
N THR A 102 25.14 -0.79 14.00
CA THR A 102 25.29 0.63 13.66
C THR A 102 26.52 0.87 12.79
N VAL A 103 27.28 -0.18 12.49
CA VAL A 103 28.54 -0.12 11.74
C VAL A 103 28.46 -1.13 10.59
N ASP A 104 28.91 -0.70 9.42
CA ASP A 104 29.00 -1.53 8.20
C ASP A 104 27.66 -2.12 7.70
N VAL A 105 26.55 -1.42 7.95
CA VAL A 105 25.27 -1.80 7.33
C VAL A 105 25.24 -1.38 5.87
N PRO A 106 24.74 -2.23 4.97
CA PRO A 106 24.71 -1.91 3.53
C PRO A 106 23.66 -0.87 3.17
N GLY A 107 22.77 -0.54 4.09
CA GLY A 107 21.67 0.38 3.90
C GLY A 107 21.59 1.47 4.96
N ARG A 108 20.77 2.46 4.67
CA ARG A 108 20.49 3.59 5.54
C ARG A 108 19.05 3.53 6.02
N GLN A 109 18.85 3.67 7.32
CA GLN A 109 17.52 3.86 7.89
C GLN A 109 16.95 5.23 7.52
N ARG A 110 15.67 5.25 7.18
CA ARG A 110 14.91 6.50 6.99
C ARG A 110 14.32 6.89 8.32
N THR A 111 14.77 8.01 8.87
CA THR A 111 14.38 8.49 10.19
C THR A 111 13.91 9.92 10.14
N ASN A 112 13.17 10.33 11.16
CA ASN A 112 12.63 11.70 11.27
C ASN A 112 11.75 12.10 10.07
N ILE A 113 11.11 11.13 9.43
CA ILE A 113 10.12 11.37 8.39
C ILE A 113 8.77 11.49 9.05
N TYR A 114 8.18 12.67 8.97
CA TYR A 114 6.81 12.88 9.40
C TYR A 114 5.86 12.57 8.25
N LEU A 115 5.09 11.50 8.39
CA LEU A 115 4.13 11.04 7.39
C LEU A 115 2.72 11.61 7.61
N GLY A 116 2.64 12.75 8.23
CA GLY A 116 1.38 13.43 8.52
C GLY A 116 0.75 12.95 9.82
N LYS A 117 -0.42 13.53 10.12
CA LYS A 117 -1.18 13.28 11.35
C LYS A 117 -1.53 11.78 11.54
N PHE A 118 -1.69 11.05 10.45
CA PHE A 118 -2.14 9.67 10.44
C PHE A 118 -1.02 8.64 10.26
N GLY A 119 0.18 9.07 9.88
CA GLY A 119 1.32 8.17 9.68
C GLY A 119 2.37 8.23 10.78
N GLY A 120 2.31 9.25 11.65
CA GLY A 120 3.29 9.41 12.72
C GLY A 120 4.71 9.73 12.24
N ASN A 121 5.69 9.51 13.09
CA ASN A 121 7.11 9.65 12.83
C ASN A 121 7.77 8.29 12.64
N VAL A 122 8.50 8.13 11.57
CA VAL A 122 9.37 6.97 11.36
C VAL A 122 10.63 7.12 12.21
N ASN A 123 10.90 6.15 13.07
CA ASN A 123 11.99 6.18 14.04
C ASN A 123 13.14 5.24 13.66
N ALA A 124 14.34 5.56 14.13
CA ALA A 124 15.47 4.66 14.01
C ALA A 124 15.31 3.42 14.91
N VAL A 125 15.73 2.27 14.39
CA VAL A 125 15.84 1.02 15.14
C VAL A 125 17.31 0.79 15.44
N VAL A 126 17.69 0.93 16.70
CA VAL A 126 19.11 0.87 17.14
C VAL A 126 19.35 -0.10 18.29
N ASP A 127 18.27 -0.53 18.93
CA ASP A 127 18.28 -1.44 20.06
C ASP A 127 16.96 -2.22 20.16
N LYS A 128 16.89 -3.19 21.06
CA LYS A 128 15.67 -3.98 21.29
C LYS A 128 14.47 -3.11 21.68
N LYS A 129 14.68 -2.03 22.42
CA LYS A 129 13.58 -1.14 22.85
C LYS A 129 12.94 -0.43 21.67
N SER A 130 13.75 0.17 20.79
CA SER A 130 13.25 0.83 19.57
C SER A 130 12.66 -0.17 18.58
N PHE A 131 13.20 -1.39 18.52
CA PHE A 131 12.64 -2.48 17.73
C PHE A 131 11.24 -2.89 18.19
N TYR A 132 11.06 -3.13 19.50
CA TYR A 132 9.73 -3.48 20.03
C TYR A 132 8.72 -2.37 19.83
N ALA A 133 9.14 -1.11 20.00
CA ALA A 133 8.26 0.02 19.75
C ALA A 133 7.80 0.05 18.27
N ALA A 134 8.72 -0.20 17.34
CA ALA A 134 8.42 -0.25 15.91
C ALA A 134 7.45 -1.38 15.55
N VAL A 135 7.69 -2.59 16.07
CA VAL A 135 6.81 -3.74 15.85
C VAL A 135 5.43 -3.52 16.45
N ASN A 136 5.37 -3.06 17.70
CA ASN A 136 4.09 -2.82 18.36
C ASN A 136 3.25 -1.79 17.63
N GLU A 137 3.86 -0.71 17.13
CA GLU A 137 3.12 0.32 16.40
C GLU A 137 2.53 -0.24 15.09
N ILE A 138 3.29 -1.02 14.34
CA ILE A 138 2.80 -1.68 13.11
C ILE A 138 1.60 -2.60 13.42
N VAL A 139 1.76 -3.46 14.43
CA VAL A 139 0.73 -4.45 14.78
C VAL A 139 -0.52 -3.78 15.34
N GLU A 140 -0.37 -2.79 16.23
CA GLU A 140 -1.52 -2.11 16.83
C GLU A 140 -2.30 -1.26 15.84
N GLN A 141 -1.62 -0.59 14.90
CA GLN A 141 -2.29 0.18 13.85
C GLN A 141 -2.98 -0.71 12.82
N GLY A 142 -2.38 -1.84 12.46
CA GLY A 142 -2.92 -2.80 11.50
C GLY A 142 -4.03 -3.64 12.10
N GLU A 143 -3.65 -4.73 12.74
CA GLU A 143 -4.57 -5.71 13.29
C GLU A 143 -5.26 -5.23 14.57
N GLY A 144 -4.52 -4.60 15.45
CA GLY A 144 -4.92 -4.38 16.84
C GLY A 144 -4.70 -5.63 17.69
N THR A 145 -5.11 -5.55 18.95
CA THR A 145 -4.99 -6.66 19.91
C THR A 145 -6.37 -7.07 20.41
N VAL A 146 -6.65 -8.37 20.46
CA VAL A 146 -7.85 -8.90 21.08
C VAL A 146 -7.59 -9.06 22.58
N PRO A 147 -8.30 -8.34 23.47
CA PRO A 147 -8.17 -8.55 24.90
C PRO A 147 -8.53 -9.99 25.28
N PRO A 148 -7.88 -10.60 26.29
CA PRO A 148 -8.07 -11.99 26.66
C PRO A 148 -9.49 -12.34 27.08
N GLU A 149 -10.20 -11.39 27.69
CA GLU A 149 -11.58 -11.51 28.17
C GLU A 149 -12.65 -11.08 27.16
N LYS A 150 -12.23 -10.68 25.95
CA LYS A 150 -13.16 -10.17 24.94
C LYS A 150 -13.12 -11.01 23.67
N PRO A 151 -14.25 -11.37 23.10
CA PRO A 151 -14.30 -12.07 21.83
C PRO A 151 -13.93 -11.14 20.67
N LEU A 152 -13.58 -11.72 19.52
CA LEU A 152 -13.32 -11.01 18.27
C LEU A 152 -14.61 -10.46 17.64
N VAL A 153 -15.35 -9.70 18.41
CA VAL A 153 -16.56 -8.97 17.99
C VAL A 153 -16.51 -7.55 18.57
N PRO A 154 -16.95 -6.54 17.81
CA PRO A 154 -17.01 -5.18 18.32
C PRO A 154 -17.95 -5.09 19.51
N VAL A 155 -17.45 -4.57 20.62
CA VAL A 155 -18.24 -4.29 21.81
C VAL A 155 -18.04 -2.82 22.21
N GLU A 156 -16.91 -2.51 22.80
CA GLU A 156 -16.55 -1.18 23.26
C GLU A 156 -15.11 -0.83 22.92
N SER A 157 -14.88 0.44 22.72
CA SER A 157 -13.55 0.99 22.51
C SER A 157 -12.82 1.18 23.83
N PHE A 158 -11.53 0.98 23.85
CA PHE A 158 -10.68 1.04 25.05
C PHE A 158 -9.62 2.13 25.00
N GLY A 159 -9.62 2.99 24.01
CA GLY A 159 -8.71 4.12 23.96
C GLY A 159 -7.34 3.84 23.33
N THR A 160 -7.19 2.75 22.59
CA THR A 160 -6.02 2.44 21.74
C THR A 160 -6.49 1.93 20.38
N TYR A 161 -5.60 1.59 19.47
CA TYR A 161 -5.97 1.05 18.15
C TYR A 161 -6.73 -0.29 18.23
N ASN A 162 -6.69 -0.96 19.34
CA ASN A 162 -7.19 -2.33 19.55
C ASN A 162 -8.65 -2.46 19.87
N HIS A 163 -9.51 -1.57 19.43
CA HIS A 163 -10.83 -1.50 20.00
C HIS A 163 -11.91 -2.02 19.11
N TYR A 164 -12.86 -2.66 19.75
CA TYR A 164 -14.08 -3.15 19.17
C TYR A 164 -15.28 -2.31 19.64
N GLY A 165 -16.05 -1.79 18.70
CA GLY A 165 -17.31 -1.16 18.98
C GLY A 165 -17.21 0.27 19.48
N LYS A 166 -18.00 0.57 20.52
CA LYS A 166 -18.19 1.91 21.04
C LYS A 166 -16.98 2.41 21.82
N ARG A 167 -16.55 3.63 21.53
CA ARG A 167 -15.48 4.30 22.27
C ARG A 167 -15.95 4.78 23.64
N THR A 168 -14.99 5.11 24.51
CA THR A 168 -15.26 5.62 25.87
C THR A 168 -16.06 6.90 25.89
N ASP A 169 -16.03 7.71 24.83
CA ASP A 169 -16.85 8.91 24.65
C ASP A 169 -18.26 8.61 24.12
N GLY A 170 -18.59 7.35 23.90
CA GLY A 170 -19.90 6.92 23.43
C GLY A 170 -20.07 6.96 21.90
N THR A 171 -19.06 7.35 21.15
CA THR A 171 -19.09 7.40 19.68
C THR A 171 -18.52 6.13 19.03
N TYR A 172 -18.70 6.00 17.72
CA TYR A 172 -18.07 4.99 16.88
C TYR A 172 -17.15 5.65 15.85
N GLY A 173 -16.20 4.88 15.32
CA GLY A 173 -15.28 5.35 14.32
C GLY A 173 -14.02 6.01 14.88
N PRO A 174 -13.05 6.38 14.07
CA PRO A 174 -11.75 6.86 14.51
C PRO A 174 -11.81 8.28 15.07
N ILE A 175 -11.08 8.51 16.17
CA ILE A 175 -10.68 9.84 16.62
C ILE A 175 -9.26 10.05 16.11
N LEU A 176 -9.15 10.56 14.91
CA LEU A 176 -7.90 10.64 14.15
C LEU A 176 -6.77 11.34 14.90
N GLY A 177 -5.61 10.69 14.92
CA GLY A 177 -4.41 11.21 15.58
C GLY A 177 -4.47 11.21 17.10
N THR A 178 -5.29 10.33 17.67
CA THR A 178 -5.42 10.11 19.11
C THR A 178 -5.25 8.63 19.43
N PRO A 179 -5.01 8.28 20.75
CA PRO A 179 -4.98 6.87 21.17
C PRO A 179 -6.33 6.14 21.03
N TYR A 180 -7.37 6.83 20.62
CA TYR A 180 -8.71 6.26 20.36
C TYR A 180 -8.97 5.96 18.90
N GLU A 181 -7.93 5.99 18.07
CA GLU A 181 -8.03 5.63 16.68
C GLU A 181 -8.21 4.12 16.51
N LEU A 182 -9.10 3.73 15.60
CA LEU A 182 -9.34 2.33 15.31
C LEU A 182 -8.19 1.73 14.48
N SER A 183 -7.88 0.45 14.70
CA SER A 183 -7.00 -0.32 13.84
C SER A 183 -7.55 -0.44 12.41
N HIS A 184 -6.71 -0.80 11.45
CA HIS A 184 -7.14 -1.04 10.06
C HIS A 184 -8.22 -2.10 10.00
N PHE A 185 -8.06 -3.20 10.74
CA PHE A 185 -9.09 -4.23 10.86
C PHE A 185 -10.46 -3.66 11.19
N LEU A 186 -10.53 -2.84 12.21
CA LEU A 186 -11.80 -2.25 12.64
C LEU A 186 -12.35 -1.23 11.66
N LYS A 187 -11.48 -0.40 11.06
CA LYS A 187 -11.88 0.53 9.99
C LYS A 187 -12.49 -0.22 8.80
N PHE A 188 -11.85 -1.30 8.34
CA PHE A 188 -12.36 -2.11 7.22
C PHE A 188 -13.65 -2.83 7.59
N ARG A 189 -13.74 -3.33 8.80
CA ARG A 189 -14.96 -3.97 9.30
C ARG A 189 -16.13 -3.01 9.41
N GLU A 190 -15.93 -1.80 9.93
CA GLU A 190 -16.98 -0.77 9.95
C GLU A 190 -17.51 -0.49 8.54
N VAL A 191 -16.61 -0.32 7.56
CA VAL A 191 -16.99 -0.10 6.15
C VAL A 191 -17.78 -1.29 5.59
N SER A 192 -17.39 -2.51 5.91
CA SER A 192 -18.07 -3.71 5.43
C SER A 192 -19.49 -3.88 6.00
N LEU A 193 -19.73 -3.38 7.20
CA LEU A 193 -21.04 -3.46 7.87
C LEU A 193 -22.00 -2.34 7.43
N ASP A 194 -21.50 -1.24 6.93
CA ASP A 194 -22.31 -0.09 6.49
C ASP A 194 -22.65 -0.16 5.01
N SER A 195 -23.28 -1.24 4.58
CA SER A 195 -23.67 -1.46 3.20
C SER A 195 -24.68 -0.43 2.69
N ALA A 196 -25.50 0.14 3.57
CA ALA A 196 -26.52 1.13 3.22
C ALA A 196 -25.92 2.47 2.75
N ASN A 197 -24.75 2.84 3.29
CA ASN A 197 -24.07 4.09 2.94
C ASN A 197 -22.83 3.84 2.05
N PHE A 198 -22.63 2.60 1.60
CA PHE A 198 -21.49 2.29 0.75
C PHE A 198 -21.57 3.07 -0.58
N PRO A 199 -20.51 3.82 -0.95
CA PRO A 199 -20.56 4.69 -2.12
C PRO A 199 -20.67 3.89 -3.42
N ALA A 200 -21.29 4.49 -4.43
CA ALA A 200 -21.28 3.93 -5.77
C ALA A 200 -19.84 3.81 -6.30
N THR A 201 -19.49 2.64 -6.78
CA THR A 201 -18.15 2.35 -7.32
C THR A 201 -18.21 2.12 -8.84
N ARG A 202 -17.11 2.46 -9.51
CA ARG A 202 -17.00 2.26 -10.96
C ARG A 202 -16.99 0.76 -11.30
N PRO A 203 -17.66 0.36 -12.40
CA PRO A 203 -17.70 -1.03 -12.85
C PRO A 203 -16.36 -1.40 -13.53
N ILE A 204 -15.36 -1.79 -12.74
CA ILE A 204 -14.05 -2.21 -13.24
C ILE A 204 -13.96 -3.72 -13.39
N ILE A 205 -13.03 -4.17 -14.23
CA ILE A 205 -12.65 -5.57 -14.35
C ILE A 205 -11.94 -6.04 -13.07
N SER A 206 -12.20 -7.28 -12.66
CA SER A 206 -11.51 -7.91 -11.53
C SER A 206 -10.19 -8.54 -12.00
N ASN A 207 -9.17 -8.49 -11.16
CA ASN A 207 -7.81 -8.99 -11.43
C ASN A 207 -7.31 -8.56 -12.81
N PRO A 208 -7.19 -7.25 -13.05
CA PRO A 208 -6.91 -6.69 -14.36
C PRO A 208 -5.56 -7.16 -14.91
N ASP A 209 -5.56 -7.51 -16.20
CA ASP A 209 -4.37 -7.80 -16.98
C ASP A 209 -4.43 -6.99 -18.27
N SER A 210 -3.41 -6.18 -18.56
CA SER A 210 -3.37 -5.37 -19.78
C SER A 210 -3.39 -6.21 -21.06
N ASN A 211 -3.01 -7.48 -20.99
CA ASN A 211 -3.05 -8.41 -22.12
C ASN A 211 -4.48 -8.81 -22.51
N ASP A 212 -5.42 -8.75 -21.56
CA ASP A 212 -6.82 -9.08 -21.79
C ASP A 212 -7.61 -7.89 -22.37
N TYR A 213 -7.00 -6.69 -22.40
CA TYR A 213 -7.66 -5.50 -22.93
C TYR A 213 -7.65 -5.49 -24.46
N THR A 214 -8.82 -5.42 -25.05
CA THR A 214 -8.96 -5.18 -26.51
C THR A 214 -9.00 -3.68 -26.84
N ASN A 215 -9.31 -2.82 -25.86
CA ASN A 215 -9.19 -1.37 -26.00
C ASN A 215 -7.73 -0.94 -25.91
N GLN A 216 -7.14 -0.49 -27.01
CA GLN A 216 -5.73 -0.14 -27.09
C GLN A 216 -5.34 1.02 -26.16
N ARG A 217 -6.23 1.97 -25.92
CA ARG A 217 -5.97 3.03 -24.93
C ARG A 217 -5.91 2.46 -23.52
N ALA A 218 -6.84 1.59 -23.14
CA ALA A 218 -6.82 0.93 -21.83
C ALA A 218 -5.51 0.17 -21.62
N LYS A 219 -5.06 -0.56 -22.64
CA LYS A 219 -3.78 -1.27 -22.61
C LYS A 219 -2.60 -0.32 -22.37
N ARG A 220 -2.46 0.73 -23.18
CA ARG A 220 -1.35 1.70 -23.04
C ARG A 220 -1.38 2.43 -21.69
N LEU A 221 -2.55 2.78 -21.17
CA LEU A 221 -2.69 3.41 -19.86
C LEU A 221 -2.32 2.45 -18.72
N SER A 222 -2.68 1.16 -18.84
CA SER A 222 -2.30 0.13 -17.87
C SER A 222 -0.79 -0.09 -17.86
N ASP A 223 -0.17 -0.24 -19.03
CA ASP A 223 1.28 -0.37 -19.15
C ASP A 223 1.99 0.89 -18.59
N SER A 224 1.45 2.07 -18.88
CA SER A 224 1.94 3.35 -18.37
C SER A 224 1.85 3.45 -16.84
N PHE A 225 0.79 2.88 -16.24
CA PHE A 225 0.65 2.78 -14.79
C PHE A 225 1.70 1.85 -14.20
N ASP A 226 1.85 0.65 -14.74
CA ASP A 226 2.78 -0.37 -14.24
C ASP A 226 4.25 0.09 -14.34
N TYR A 227 4.62 0.82 -15.39
CA TYR A 227 5.93 1.46 -15.50
C TYR A 227 6.19 2.46 -14.36
N ARG A 228 5.23 3.36 -14.06
CA ARG A 228 5.38 4.35 -12.98
C ARG A 228 5.35 3.71 -11.61
N TYR A 229 4.55 2.69 -11.43
CA TYR A 229 4.56 1.88 -10.20
C TYR A 229 5.94 1.24 -9.99
N SER A 230 6.49 0.61 -11.03
CA SER A 230 7.81 -0.02 -10.98
C SER A 230 8.93 0.99 -10.74
N LEU A 231 8.84 2.17 -11.33
CA LEU A 231 9.77 3.28 -11.12
C LEU A 231 9.71 3.78 -9.68
N MET A 232 8.50 3.93 -9.13
CA MET A 232 8.30 4.30 -7.72
C MET A 232 8.95 3.28 -6.78
N LEU A 233 8.79 1.98 -7.04
CA LEU A 233 9.39 0.93 -6.23
C LEU A 233 10.93 0.93 -6.32
N ARG A 234 11.50 1.17 -7.49
CA ARG A 234 12.95 1.33 -7.65
C ARG A 234 13.49 2.53 -6.89
N ALA A 235 12.81 3.67 -6.99
CA ALA A 235 13.17 4.87 -6.24
C ALA A 235 13.05 4.65 -4.72
N PHE A 236 12.05 3.89 -4.30
CA PHE A 236 11.85 3.54 -2.90
C PHE A 236 12.98 2.64 -2.39
N GLU A 237 13.39 1.63 -3.14
CA GLU A 237 14.55 0.81 -2.79
C GLU A 237 15.85 1.64 -2.72
N ALA A 238 16.06 2.55 -3.69
CA ALA A 238 17.21 3.43 -3.70
C ALA A 238 17.27 4.35 -2.46
N ALA A 239 16.12 4.74 -1.92
CA ALA A 239 16.04 5.60 -0.74
C ALA A 239 16.65 4.98 0.53
N PHE A 240 16.82 3.66 0.58
CA PHE A 240 17.47 2.96 1.68
C PHE A 240 18.94 2.62 1.40
N LYS A 241 19.44 2.86 0.18
CA LYS A 241 20.82 2.57 -0.22
C LYS A 241 21.74 3.77 -0.10
N ASP A 242 21.24 4.98 -0.29
CA ASP A 242 22.03 6.19 -0.44
C ASP A 242 21.69 7.24 0.62
N ASP A 243 22.63 8.15 0.84
CA ASP A 243 22.49 9.32 1.72
C ASP A 243 21.63 10.43 1.10
N SER A 244 21.22 10.32 -0.15
CA SER A 244 20.33 11.29 -0.77
C SER A 244 18.92 11.19 -0.17
N PRO A 245 18.40 12.26 0.45
CA PRO A 245 17.03 12.28 0.95
C PRO A 245 16.00 12.37 -0.17
N ASP A 246 16.41 12.67 -1.37
CA ASP A 246 15.56 13.12 -2.46
C ASP A 246 14.72 12.07 -3.17
N PRO A 247 15.16 10.79 -3.35
CA PRO A 247 14.31 9.80 -4.02
C PRO A 247 12.95 9.63 -3.36
N TYR A 248 12.92 9.65 -2.04
CA TYR A 248 11.70 9.41 -1.30
C TYR A 248 10.66 10.54 -1.48
N PHE A 249 11.02 11.77 -1.11
CA PHE A 249 10.06 12.88 -1.15
C PHE A 249 9.78 13.37 -2.57
N ASN A 250 10.81 13.42 -3.40
CA ASN A 250 10.69 14.03 -4.73
C ASN A 250 10.16 13.06 -5.79
N VAL A 251 10.31 11.76 -5.61
CA VAL A 251 9.85 10.75 -6.57
C VAL A 251 8.77 9.85 -5.97
N VAL A 252 9.07 9.11 -4.90
CA VAL A 252 8.14 8.09 -4.37
C VAL A 252 6.80 8.71 -3.98
N LEU A 253 6.80 9.68 -3.05
CA LEU A 253 5.56 10.30 -2.58
C LEU A 253 4.84 11.07 -3.69
N SER A 254 5.59 11.69 -4.58
CA SER A 254 5.01 12.45 -5.70
C SER A 254 4.33 11.52 -6.71
N ILE A 255 4.95 10.41 -7.10
CA ILE A 255 4.31 9.40 -7.96
C ILE A 255 3.06 8.85 -7.25
N MET A 256 3.20 8.45 -5.99
CA MET A 256 2.11 7.84 -5.21
C MET A 256 0.90 8.77 -5.07
N HIS A 257 1.10 10.06 -4.85
CA HIS A 257 0.00 10.98 -4.56
C HIS A 257 -0.48 11.79 -5.76
N ARG A 258 0.38 12.05 -6.76
CA ARG A 258 0.07 12.98 -7.85
C ARG A 258 -0.09 12.30 -9.20
N VAL A 259 0.49 11.10 -9.39
CA VAL A 259 0.46 10.44 -10.71
C VAL A 259 -0.41 9.20 -10.68
N LEU A 260 -0.09 8.20 -9.87
CA LEU A 260 -0.81 6.92 -9.85
C LEU A 260 -2.32 7.06 -9.58
N PRO A 261 -2.80 7.91 -8.64
CA PRO A 261 -4.23 8.05 -8.42
C PRO A 261 -4.98 8.62 -9.63
N HIS A 262 -4.34 9.49 -10.40
CA HIS A 262 -4.93 10.04 -11.61
C HIS A 262 -4.92 9.04 -12.76
N LEU A 263 -3.83 8.28 -12.95
CA LEU A 263 -3.79 7.19 -13.92
C LEU A 263 -4.80 6.09 -13.60
N ALA A 264 -4.93 5.72 -12.33
CA ALA A 264 -5.95 4.77 -11.90
C ALA A 264 -7.37 5.25 -12.26
N ARG A 265 -7.69 6.52 -11.99
CA ARG A 265 -8.98 7.10 -12.36
C ARG A 265 -9.17 7.22 -13.86
N ALA A 266 -8.11 7.47 -14.62
CA ALA A 266 -8.15 7.46 -16.09
C ALA A 266 -8.49 6.05 -16.61
N LEU A 267 -7.83 5.02 -16.11
CA LEU A 267 -8.13 3.62 -16.41
C LEU A 267 -9.59 3.28 -16.09
N MET A 268 -10.02 3.57 -14.87
CA MET A 268 -11.41 3.33 -14.43
C MET A 268 -12.48 4.15 -15.19
N SER A 269 -12.04 5.07 -16.05
CA SER A 269 -12.90 5.84 -16.96
C SER A 269 -12.79 5.38 -18.41
N THR A 270 -12.02 4.32 -18.68
CA THR A 270 -11.76 3.78 -20.00
C THR A 270 -12.28 2.34 -20.08
N PRO A 271 -13.16 1.99 -21.05
CA PRO A 271 -13.59 0.61 -21.20
C PRO A 271 -12.41 -0.33 -21.41
N ALA A 272 -12.46 -1.52 -20.80
CA ALA A 272 -11.45 -2.56 -21.01
C ALA A 272 -11.48 -3.12 -22.45
N PHE A 273 -12.66 -3.12 -23.08
CA PHE A 273 -12.89 -3.68 -24.40
C PHE A 273 -13.21 -2.59 -25.44
N ALA A 274 -12.81 -2.84 -26.70
CA ALA A 274 -12.92 -1.85 -27.79
C ALA A 274 -14.34 -1.33 -28.00
N ASP A 275 -15.35 -2.20 -27.89
CA ASP A 275 -16.76 -1.87 -28.09
C ASP A 275 -17.48 -1.55 -26.78
N GLY A 276 -16.72 -1.31 -25.70
CA GLY A 276 -17.28 -1.06 -24.37
C GLY A 276 -17.78 0.35 -24.18
N ASP A 277 -18.73 0.52 -23.27
CA ASP A 277 -19.23 1.81 -22.79
C ASP A 277 -18.73 2.03 -21.33
N SER A 278 -17.99 3.10 -21.11
CA SER A 278 -17.43 3.42 -19.78
C SER A 278 -18.47 3.67 -18.70
N SER A 279 -19.70 3.98 -19.06
CA SER A 279 -20.81 4.14 -18.11
C SER A 279 -21.39 2.80 -17.63
N VAL A 280 -21.21 1.75 -18.42
CA VAL A 280 -21.72 0.39 -18.15
C VAL A 280 -20.59 -0.52 -17.65
N GLY A 281 -19.40 -0.41 -18.26
CA GLY A 281 -18.25 -1.25 -17.97
C GLY A 281 -18.29 -2.61 -18.69
N PRO A 282 -17.36 -3.54 -18.37
CA PRO A 282 -16.28 -3.31 -17.40
C PRO A 282 -15.24 -2.32 -17.92
N ASN A 283 -14.83 -1.42 -17.05
CA ASN A 283 -13.73 -0.52 -17.31
C ASN A 283 -12.40 -1.18 -16.92
N ALA A 284 -11.32 -0.68 -17.49
CA ALA A 284 -9.97 -1.06 -17.12
C ALA A 284 -9.66 -0.66 -15.67
N ALA A 285 -8.64 -1.27 -15.10
CA ALA A 285 -8.14 -0.96 -13.78
C ALA A 285 -6.62 -1.17 -13.73
N PRO A 286 -5.92 -0.59 -12.73
CA PRO A 286 -4.51 -0.83 -12.51
C PRO A 286 -4.21 -2.30 -12.23
N ALA A 287 -3.21 -2.87 -12.90
CA ALA A 287 -2.78 -4.24 -12.68
C ALA A 287 -1.73 -4.37 -11.57
N TRP A 288 -1.08 -3.27 -11.18
CA TRP A 288 -0.04 -3.23 -10.15
C TRP A 288 1.10 -4.22 -10.40
N ARG A 289 1.49 -4.35 -11.67
CA ARG A 289 2.59 -5.22 -12.07
C ARG A 289 3.91 -4.50 -11.96
N TYR A 290 4.89 -5.21 -11.42
CA TYR A 290 6.26 -4.80 -11.53
C TYR A 290 6.83 -5.20 -12.90
N THR A 291 7.45 -4.25 -13.59
CA THR A 291 8.25 -4.52 -14.79
C THR A 291 9.70 -4.12 -14.55
N SER A 292 10.60 -5.02 -14.90
CA SER A 292 12.04 -4.73 -14.93
C SER A 292 12.45 -3.99 -16.22
N ASP A 293 11.52 -3.79 -17.13
CA ASP A 293 11.78 -3.06 -18.37
C ASP A 293 12.01 -1.57 -18.06
N THR A 294 13.22 -1.11 -18.32
CA THR A 294 13.67 0.26 -18.09
C THR A 294 14.03 0.98 -19.39
N ARG A 295 13.59 0.43 -20.54
CA ARG A 295 13.97 0.95 -21.87
C ARG A 295 13.41 2.34 -22.14
N LEU A 296 12.31 2.70 -21.52
CA LEU A 296 11.70 4.02 -21.67
C LEU A 296 12.11 4.94 -20.51
N PRO A 297 12.86 6.00 -20.77
CA PRO A 297 13.11 7.03 -19.78
C PRO A 297 11.81 7.68 -19.31
N PHE A 298 11.81 8.21 -18.11
CA PHE A 298 10.63 8.86 -17.52
C PHE A 298 10.09 10.00 -18.39
N GLU A 299 10.96 10.71 -19.11
CA GLU A 299 10.54 11.76 -20.03
C GLU A 299 9.72 11.21 -21.21
N GLU A 300 10.12 10.08 -21.80
CA GLU A 300 9.36 9.45 -22.89
C GLU A 300 8.01 8.92 -22.40
N LEU A 301 7.95 8.40 -21.18
CA LEU A 301 6.69 8.01 -20.55
C LEU A 301 5.73 9.20 -20.37
N THR A 302 6.27 10.36 -20.01
CA THR A 302 5.50 11.60 -19.89
C THR A 302 4.98 12.05 -21.26
N GLN A 303 5.83 12.05 -22.29
CA GLN A 303 5.45 12.40 -23.66
C GLN A 303 4.39 11.43 -24.23
N ALA A 304 4.52 10.13 -23.95
CA ALA A 304 3.51 9.15 -24.36
C ALA A 304 2.14 9.45 -23.72
N LEU A 305 2.13 9.87 -22.45
CA LEU A 305 0.90 10.25 -21.77
C LEU A 305 0.30 11.57 -22.31
N GLU A 306 1.14 12.53 -22.70
CA GLU A 306 0.71 13.74 -23.42
C GLU A 306 0.07 13.37 -24.77
N GLY A 307 0.67 12.44 -25.51
CA GLY A 307 0.10 11.95 -26.77
C GLY A 307 -1.28 11.31 -26.59
N GLU A 308 -1.52 10.57 -25.49
CA GLU A 308 -2.86 10.05 -25.17
C GLU A 308 -3.86 11.19 -24.87
N LEU A 309 -3.42 12.23 -24.19
CA LEU A 309 -4.24 13.40 -23.89
C LEU A 309 -4.62 14.15 -25.18
N ASP A 310 -3.69 14.35 -26.11
CA ASP A 310 -3.91 15.06 -27.38
C ASP A 310 -4.85 14.30 -28.32
N GLN A 311 -4.91 12.97 -28.22
CA GLN A 311 -5.82 12.12 -29.00
C GLN A 311 -7.25 12.08 -28.46
N LEU A 312 -7.53 12.71 -27.30
CA LEU A 312 -8.88 12.74 -26.76
C LEU A 312 -9.77 13.72 -27.54
N SER A 313 -10.97 13.25 -27.86
CA SER A 313 -12.00 14.11 -28.44
C SER A 313 -12.45 15.18 -27.44
N THR A 314 -13.04 16.25 -27.93
CA THR A 314 -13.65 17.29 -27.07
C THR A 314 -15.01 16.88 -26.53
N SER A 315 -15.40 15.62 -26.70
CA SER A 315 -16.68 15.08 -26.22
C SER A 315 -16.78 15.14 -24.69
N PRO A 316 -17.95 15.47 -24.13
CA PRO A 316 -18.21 15.38 -22.70
C PRO A 316 -17.93 13.98 -22.09
N ARG A 317 -18.02 12.92 -22.91
CA ARG A 317 -17.69 11.55 -22.49
C ARG A 317 -16.23 11.42 -22.08
N ASP A 318 -15.32 12.20 -22.69
CA ASP A 318 -13.89 12.16 -22.42
C ASP A 318 -13.46 13.16 -21.34
N ASP A 319 -14.36 13.96 -20.78
CA ASP A 319 -14.00 15.03 -19.83
C ASP A 319 -13.35 14.51 -18.55
N ALA A 320 -13.88 13.43 -17.97
CA ALA A 320 -13.32 12.81 -16.79
C ALA A 320 -11.92 12.24 -17.09
N LEU A 321 -11.77 11.52 -18.20
CA LEU A 321 -10.50 10.96 -18.66
C LEU A 321 -9.48 12.08 -18.92
N ARG A 322 -9.88 13.11 -19.66
CA ARG A 322 -9.03 14.29 -19.93
C ARG A 322 -8.54 14.97 -18.64
N THR A 323 -9.43 15.16 -17.67
CA THR A 323 -9.11 15.77 -16.38
C THR A 323 -8.02 14.97 -15.66
N HIS A 324 -8.16 13.66 -15.61
CA HIS A 324 -7.20 12.80 -14.95
C HIS A 324 -5.87 12.70 -15.70
N LEU A 325 -5.88 12.61 -17.03
CA LEU A 325 -4.64 12.60 -17.81
C LEU A 325 -3.88 13.92 -17.69
N LYS A 326 -4.57 15.08 -17.74
CA LYS A 326 -3.93 16.38 -17.48
C LYS A 326 -3.24 16.43 -16.11
N ALA A 327 -3.91 15.94 -15.08
CA ALA A 327 -3.35 15.94 -13.73
C ALA A 327 -2.16 14.98 -13.61
N ALA A 328 -2.21 13.81 -14.24
CA ALA A 328 -1.09 12.86 -14.25
C ALA A 328 0.13 13.44 -14.99
N VAL A 329 -0.07 14.05 -16.16
CA VAL A 329 1.00 14.74 -16.92
C VAL A 329 1.60 15.88 -16.11
N ALA A 330 0.78 16.67 -15.42
CA ALA A 330 1.29 17.75 -14.56
C ALA A 330 2.14 17.18 -13.41
N GLY A 331 1.69 16.10 -12.79
CA GLY A 331 2.44 15.39 -11.75
C GLY A 331 3.78 14.85 -12.28
N ASP A 332 3.81 14.22 -13.45
CA ASP A 332 5.03 13.75 -14.10
C ASP A 332 6.03 14.90 -14.32
N LYS A 333 5.57 16.04 -14.82
CA LYS A 333 6.43 17.20 -15.09
C LYS A 333 7.07 17.77 -13.81
N GLU A 334 6.36 17.74 -12.70
CA GLU A 334 6.90 18.22 -11.42
C GLU A 334 8.05 17.33 -10.93
N ILE A 335 8.01 16.01 -11.19
CA ILE A 335 9.01 15.06 -10.72
C ILE A 335 10.12 14.78 -11.75
N LEU A 336 9.96 15.23 -12.99
CA LEU A 336 10.87 14.90 -14.10
C LEU A 336 12.34 15.25 -13.80
N THR A 337 12.60 16.40 -13.16
CA THR A 337 13.96 16.81 -12.81
C THR A 337 14.58 15.87 -11.78
N ALA A 338 13.81 15.49 -10.76
CA ALA A 338 14.26 14.56 -9.73
C ALA A 338 14.46 13.14 -10.29
N ALA A 339 13.55 12.68 -11.13
CA ALA A 339 13.67 11.38 -11.80
C ALA A 339 14.94 11.32 -12.67
N LYS A 340 15.21 12.35 -13.48
CA LYS A 340 16.45 12.44 -14.27
C LYS A 340 17.72 12.44 -13.40
N ALA A 341 17.71 13.12 -12.26
CA ALA A 341 18.84 13.12 -11.35
C ALA A 341 19.14 11.75 -10.74
N LEU A 342 18.13 10.86 -10.70
CA LEU A 342 18.25 9.47 -10.23
C LEU A 342 18.57 8.48 -11.37
N GLY A 343 18.67 8.94 -12.62
CA GLY A 343 18.82 8.07 -13.78
C GLY A 343 17.59 7.23 -14.11
N LEU A 344 16.41 7.73 -13.78
CA LEU A 344 15.11 7.09 -13.99
C LEU A 344 14.41 7.64 -15.24
#